data_6e975935de0569c8e7cfc294ede04e48
#
_entry.id   6e975935de0569c8e7cfc294ede04e48
#
_cell.length_a   1.000
_cell.length_b   1.000
_cell.length_c   1.000
_cell.angle_alpha   90.00
_cell.angle_beta   90.00
_cell.angle_gamma   90.00
#
_symmetry.space_group_name_H-M   'P 1'
#
loop_
_entity.id
_entity.type
_entity.pdbx_description
1 polymer ?
#
loop_
_entity_poly.entity_id
_entity_poly.type
_entity_poly.pdbx_seq_one_letter_code
_entity_poly.pdbx_strand_id
1 'polypeptide(L)'
;MTITIYHNPDCGTSRNTLAMIRQSGEEPEVVEYLKNPPSREKLVELIAAMGMTPRQLLREKGTPYAELGLGEPKWSDDEMLDFMLAHPILINRPIVVTPLGTMLARPSEAVLDILPNPDIGPFTKEDGEAVIDASGKRVG
;
A
#
# COMPACT_ATOMS: atom_id res chain seq x y z
N MET A 1 -19.89 0.03 1.43
CA MET A 1 -18.70 -0.71 1.87
C MET A 1 -17.52 0.25 1.97
N THR A 2 -16.71 0.12 3.00
CA THR A 2 -15.62 1.07 3.23
C THR A 2 -14.30 0.48 2.75
N ILE A 3 -13.63 1.22 1.86
CA ILE A 3 -12.27 0.93 1.42
C ILE A 3 -11.38 2.04 1.94
N THR A 4 -10.24 1.69 2.51
CA THR A 4 -9.25 2.67 2.99
C THR A 4 -7.93 2.43 2.26
N ILE A 5 -7.30 3.51 1.82
CA ILE A 5 -5.95 3.45 1.25
C ILE A 5 -5.02 4.35 2.06
N TYR A 6 -3.92 3.77 2.54
CA TYR A 6 -2.81 4.52 3.15
C TYR A 6 -1.90 4.94 2.01
N HIS A 7 -1.99 6.19 1.64
CA HIS A 7 -1.58 6.73 0.35
C HIS A 7 -0.40 7.69 0.46
N ASN A 8 0.51 7.60 -0.50
CA ASN A 8 1.55 8.59 -0.71
C ASN A 8 1.33 9.21 -2.10
N PRO A 9 0.91 10.49 -2.18
CA PRO A 9 0.62 11.11 -3.48
C PRO A 9 1.85 11.28 -4.37
N ASP A 10 3.06 11.18 -3.82
CA ASP A 10 4.30 11.27 -4.59
C ASP A 10 4.76 9.92 -5.14
N CYS A 11 4.04 8.85 -4.85
CA CYS A 11 4.37 7.50 -5.30
C CYS A 11 3.47 7.07 -6.46
N GLY A 12 4.08 6.76 -7.62
CA GLY A 12 3.33 6.32 -8.80
C GLY A 12 2.50 5.06 -8.56
N THR A 13 3.06 4.07 -7.84
CA THR A 13 2.33 2.84 -7.49
C THR A 13 1.09 3.17 -6.65
N SER A 14 1.22 4.08 -5.70
CA SER A 14 0.12 4.51 -4.85
C SER A 14 -0.96 5.25 -5.66
N ARG A 15 -0.56 6.13 -6.57
CA ARG A 15 -1.51 6.84 -7.45
C ARG A 15 -2.25 5.88 -8.38
N ASN A 16 -1.54 4.93 -8.97
CA ASN A 16 -2.16 3.93 -9.86
C ASN A 16 -3.17 3.06 -9.08
N THR A 17 -2.82 2.66 -7.87
CA THR A 17 -3.72 1.88 -7.01
C THR A 17 -4.99 2.65 -6.69
N LEU A 18 -4.86 3.93 -6.30
CA LEU A 18 -6.00 4.79 -6.00
C LEU A 18 -6.90 4.95 -7.22
N ALA A 19 -6.30 5.14 -8.40
CA ALA A 19 -7.07 5.26 -9.64
C ALA A 19 -7.88 3.99 -9.95
N MET A 20 -7.30 2.81 -9.72
CA MET A 20 -8.02 1.53 -9.92
C MET A 20 -9.18 1.38 -8.94
N ILE A 21 -8.98 1.74 -7.67
CA ILE A 21 -10.06 1.71 -6.68
C ILE A 21 -11.23 2.59 -7.13
N ARG A 22 -10.95 3.81 -7.56
CA ARG A 22 -11.97 4.73 -8.03
C ARG A 22 -12.66 4.24 -9.29
N GLN A 23 -11.92 3.63 -10.20
CA GLN A 23 -12.49 3.07 -11.43
C GLN A 23 -13.39 1.87 -11.15
N SER A 24 -13.22 1.19 -10.02
CA SER A 24 -14.11 0.11 -9.60
C SER A 24 -15.49 0.61 -9.16
N GLY A 25 -15.67 1.93 -9.07
CA GLY A 25 -16.92 2.54 -8.62
C GLY A 25 -16.91 2.91 -7.12
N GLU A 26 -15.82 2.66 -6.43
CA GLU A 26 -15.69 2.94 -4.99
C GLU A 26 -14.88 4.21 -4.76
N GLU A 27 -15.34 5.06 -3.84
CA GLU A 27 -14.55 6.20 -3.38
C GLU A 27 -13.94 5.81 -2.02
N PRO A 28 -12.62 5.61 -1.93
CA PRO A 28 -12.00 5.17 -0.69
C PRO A 28 -11.79 6.33 0.27
N GLU A 29 -11.64 5.99 1.56
CA GLU A 29 -11.04 6.91 2.51
C GLU A 29 -9.54 6.96 2.21
N VAL A 30 -9.03 8.14 1.89
CA VAL A 30 -7.62 8.35 1.57
C VAL A 30 -6.90 8.88 2.80
N VAL A 31 -6.00 8.09 3.35
CA VAL A 31 -5.18 8.49 4.48
C VAL A 31 -3.77 8.79 3.98
N GLU A 32 -3.40 10.07 3.96
CA GLU A 32 -2.03 10.48 3.62
C GLU A 32 -1.15 10.25 4.86
N TYR A 33 -0.62 9.05 4.99
CA TYR A 33 0.03 8.60 6.21
C TYR A 33 1.33 9.33 6.55
N LEU A 34 1.93 10.05 5.61
CA LEU A 34 3.09 10.89 5.89
C LEU A 34 2.70 12.12 6.72
N LYS A 35 1.46 12.59 6.59
CA LYS A 35 0.91 13.72 7.34
C LYS A 35 0.12 13.26 8.56
N ASN A 36 -0.59 12.14 8.41
CA ASN A 36 -1.46 11.56 9.42
C ASN A 36 -1.11 10.08 9.60
N PRO A 37 0.04 9.78 10.25
CA PRO A 37 0.46 8.38 10.41
C PRO A 37 -0.54 7.60 11.26
N PRO A 38 -0.68 6.29 11.00
CA PRO A 38 -1.53 5.46 11.82
C PRO A 38 -0.99 5.37 13.25
N SER A 39 -1.87 5.10 14.20
CA SER A 39 -1.44 4.80 15.56
C SER A 39 -0.64 3.49 15.57
N ARG A 40 0.13 3.26 16.65
CA ARG A 40 0.86 2.00 16.81
C ARG A 40 -0.08 0.80 16.75
N GLU A 41 -1.22 0.89 17.44
CA GLU A 41 -2.23 -0.18 17.43
C GLU A 41 -2.75 -0.46 16.02
N LYS A 42 -3.04 0.59 15.27
CA LYS A 42 -3.53 0.45 13.89
C LYS A 42 -2.44 -0.16 12.99
N LEU A 43 -1.20 0.27 13.14
CA LEU A 43 -0.09 -0.26 12.36
C LEU A 43 0.12 -1.75 12.62
N VAL A 44 0.08 -2.17 13.88
CA VAL A 44 0.17 -3.59 14.26
C VAL A 44 -0.98 -4.39 13.63
N GLU A 45 -2.20 -3.85 13.72
CA GLU A 45 -3.39 -4.47 13.13
C GLU A 45 -3.25 -4.65 11.61
N LEU A 46 -2.78 -3.62 10.91
CA LEU A 46 -2.59 -3.66 9.46
C LEU A 46 -1.55 -4.71 9.06
N ILE A 47 -0.43 -4.74 9.76
CA ILE A 47 0.65 -5.68 9.48
C ILE A 47 0.17 -7.13 9.69
N ALA A 48 -0.52 -7.37 10.79
CA ALA A 48 -1.08 -8.70 11.08
C ALA A 48 -2.11 -9.12 10.02
N ALA A 49 -2.99 -8.19 9.62
CA ALA A 49 -4.02 -8.47 8.61
C ALA A 49 -3.40 -8.79 7.24
N MET A 50 -2.24 -8.22 6.93
CA MET A 50 -1.51 -8.51 5.69
C MET A 50 -0.71 -9.82 5.75
N GLY A 51 -0.61 -10.44 6.92
CA GLY A 51 0.23 -11.64 7.09
C GLY A 51 1.72 -11.34 6.96
N MET A 52 2.14 -10.12 7.28
CA MET A 52 3.52 -9.65 7.15
C MET A 52 4.17 -9.48 8.53
N THR A 53 5.49 -9.32 8.52
CA THR A 53 6.24 -8.85 9.68
C THR A 53 6.54 -7.37 9.52
N PRO A 54 6.85 -6.64 10.62
CA PRO A 54 7.27 -5.24 10.49
C PRO A 54 8.45 -5.07 9.54
N ARG A 55 9.43 -5.97 9.58
CA ARG A 55 10.59 -5.91 8.67
C ARG A 55 10.18 -5.97 7.21
N GLN A 56 9.21 -6.82 6.87
CA GLN A 56 8.74 -6.96 5.48
C GLN A 56 8.04 -5.70 4.97
N LEU A 57 7.48 -4.90 5.87
CA LEU A 57 6.80 -3.66 5.50
C LEU A 57 7.76 -2.47 5.34
N LEU A 58 9.00 -2.58 5.83
CA LEU A 58 9.96 -1.49 5.72
C LEU A 58 10.32 -1.20 4.27
N ARG A 59 10.29 0.08 3.92
CA ARG A 59 10.78 0.56 2.63
C ARG A 59 12.21 1.05 2.79
N GLU A 60 13.09 0.57 1.95
CA GLU A 60 14.50 0.94 1.98
C GLU A 60 14.79 2.15 1.08
N LYS A 61 14.36 2.08 -0.17
CA LYS A 61 14.69 3.09 -1.18
C LYS A 61 14.06 4.45 -0.88
N GLY A 62 14.89 5.48 -0.84
CA GLY A 62 14.42 6.85 -0.62
C GLY A 62 14.03 7.16 0.82
N THR A 63 14.53 6.37 1.77
CA THR A 63 14.20 6.52 3.20
C THR A 63 15.49 6.53 4.03
N PRO A 64 15.42 6.89 5.33
CA PRO A 64 16.58 6.81 6.20
C PRO A 64 16.94 5.38 6.66
N TYR A 65 16.44 4.35 5.99
CA TYR A 65 16.67 2.94 6.33
C TYR A 65 18.15 2.61 6.55
N ALA A 66 19.01 2.98 5.59
CA ALA A 66 20.44 2.70 5.68
C ALA A 66 21.13 3.50 6.78
N GLU A 67 20.76 4.77 6.91
CA GLU A 67 21.35 5.69 7.91
C GLU A 67 21.00 5.25 9.33
N LEU A 68 19.81 4.69 9.52
CA LEU A 68 19.36 4.18 10.81
C LEU A 68 19.86 2.77 11.10
N GLY A 69 20.55 2.14 10.14
CA GLY A 69 21.07 0.78 10.30
C GLY A 69 19.99 -0.28 10.37
N LEU A 70 18.85 -0.07 9.73
CA LEU A 70 17.70 -0.98 9.81
C LEU A 70 17.91 -2.29 9.06
N GLY A 71 18.94 -2.38 8.21
CA GLY A 71 19.32 -3.64 7.56
C GLY A 71 19.96 -4.64 8.51
N GLU A 72 20.38 -4.22 9.70
CA GLU A 72 20.99 -5.11 10.67
C GLU A 72 19.93 -6.03 11.30
N PRO A 73 20.26 -7.29 11.61
CA PRO A 73 19.29 -8.24 12.15
C PRO A 73 18.96 -8.05 13.63
N LYS A 74 19.60 -7.09 14.30
CA LYS A 74 19.47 -6.88 15.74
C LYS A 74 18.16 -6.26 16.22
N TRP A 75 17.37 -5.69 15.28
CA TRP A 75 16.16 -4.93 15.62
C TRP A 75 14.98 -5.87 15.89
N SER A 76 14.28 -5.64 17.01
CA SER A 76 13.04 -6.33 17.32
C SER A 76 11.87 -5.75 16.49
N ASP A 77 10.76 -6.47 16.44
CA ASP A 77 9.55 -5.99 15.78
C ASP A 77 9.06 -4.68 16.42
N ASP A 78 9.09 -4.59 17.75
CA ASP A 78 8.69 -3.37 18.46
C ASP A 78 9.58 -2.19 18.10
N GLU A 79 10.88 -2.40 17.97
CA GLU A 79 11.81 -1.35 17.58
C GLU A 79 11.57 -0.89 16.15
N MET A 80 11.27 -1.82 15.24
CA MET A 80 10.95 -1.46 13.86
C MET A 80 9.66 -0.66 13.77
N LEU A 81 8.65 -1.00 14.58
CA LEU A 81 7.42 -0.22 14.68
C LEU A 81 7.70 1.20 15.18
N ASP A 82 8.57 1.34 16.18
CA ASP A 82 8.98 2.65 16.68
C ASP A 82 9.65 3.50 15.59
N PHE A 83 10.51 2.90 14.78
CA PHE A 83 11.13 3.60 13.65
C PHE A 83 10.10 4.03 12.61
N MET A 84 9.12 3.18 12.29
CA MET A 84 8.06 3.50 11.34
C MET A 84 7.20 4.67 11.83
N LEU A 85 6.91 4.73 13.12
CA LEU A 85 6.10 5.81 13.69
C LEU A 85 6.90 7.12 13.78
N ALA A 86 8.20 7.03 14.04
CA ALA A 86 9.09 8.20 14.06
C ALA A 86 9.38 8.71 12.64
N HIS A 87 9.40 7.80 11.66
CA HIS A 87 9.71 8.10 10.26
C HIS A 87 8.69 7.40 9.34
N PRO A 88 7.47 7.95 9.19
CA PRO A 88 6.42 7.31 8.40
C PRO A 88 6.82 6.94 6.97
N ILE A 89 7.80 7.63 6.39
CA ILE A 89 8.31 7.32 5.05
C ILE A 89 8.87 5.88 4.96
N LEU A 90 9.22 5.28 6.10
CA LEU A 90 9.68 3.89 6.17
C LEU A 90 8.57 2.87 5.92
N ILE A 91 7.32 3.28 6.08
CA ILE A 91 6.17 2.40 5.82
C ILE A 91 6.01 2.26 4.31
N ASN A 92 6.12 1.04 3.82
CA ASN A 92 5.90 0.79 2.39
C ASN A 92 4.44 1.06 2.01
N ARG A 93 4.17 1.32 0.74
CA ARG A 93 2.87 1.86 0.29
C ARG A 93 2.50 1.38 -1.11
N PRO A 94 1.22 1.40 -1.43
CA PRO A 94 0.08 1.72 -0.56
C PRO A 94 -0.41 0.49 0.20
N ILE A 95 -0.95 0.72 1.40
CA ILE A 95 -1.69 -0.31 2.12
C ILE A 95 -3.16 -0.08 1.82
N VAL A 96 -3.88 -1.11 1.41
CA VAL A 96 -5.30 -1.04 1.06
C VAL A 96 -6.08 -2.00 1.94
N VAL A 97 -7.16 -1.49 2.53
CA VAL A 97 -8.09 -2.26 3.35
C VAL A 97 -9.44 -2.28 2.65
N THR A 98 -9.98 -3.45 2.40
CA THR A 98 -11.32 -3.65 1.85
C THR A 98 -12.07 -4.70 2.68
N PRO A 99 -13.38 -4.88 2.45
CA PRO A 99 -14.08 -5.98 3.11
C PRO A 99 -13.53 -7.37 2.79
N LEU A 100 -12.77 -7.51 1.69
CA LEU A 100 -12.20 -8.79 1.27
C LEU A 100 -10.79 -9.03 1.81
N GLY A 101 -10.14 -8.01 2.36
CA GLY A 101 -8.80 -8.19 2.91
C GLY A 101 -8.00 -6.91 3.02
N THR A 102 -6.76 -7.06 3.48
CA THR A 102 -5.78 -5.98 3.63
C THR A 102 -4.49 -6.40 2.94
N MET A 103 -3.92 -5.51 2.13
CA MET A 103 -2.69 -5.84 1.40
C MET A 103 -1.81 -4.62 1.15
N LEU A 104 -0.53 -4.89 0.95
CA LEU A 104 0.40 -3.94 0.35
C LEU A 104 0.27 -4.11 -1.18
N ALA A 105 -0.31 -3.12 -1.85
CA ALA A 105 -0.61 -3.22 -3.28
C ALA A 105 0.62 -2.86 -4.13
N ARG A 106 1.55 -3.78 -4.19
CA ARG A 106 2.76 -3.69 -5.02
C ARG A 106 3.01 -5.03 -5.71
N PRO A 107 2.86 -5.11 -7.03
CA PRO A 107 2.50 -4.02 -7.96
C PRO A 107 1.07 -3.51 -7.73
N SER A 108 0.75 -2.33 -8.27
CA SER A 108 -0.53 -1.66 -8.01
C SER A 108 -1.74 -2.51 -8.39
N GLU A 109 -1.65 -3.29 -9.47
CA GLU A 109 -2.73 -4.15 -9.94
C GLU A 109 -3.06 -5.30 -8.99
N ALA A 110 -2.21 -5.59 -8.01
CA ALA A 110 -2.52 -6.57 -6.98
C ALA A 110 -3.79 -6.20 -6.22
N VAL A 111 -4.14 -4.90 -6.17
CA VAL A 111 -5.36 -4.42 -5.51
C VAL A 111 -6.63 -5.05 -6.08
N LEU A 112 -6.60 -5.46 -7.35
CA LEU A 112 -7.76 -6.11 -7.99
C LEU A 112 -8.18 -7.39 -7.25
N ASP A 113 -7.25 -8.03 -6.56
CA ASP A 113 -7.53 -9.29 -5.84
C ASP A 113 -8.40 -9.08 -4.60
N ILE A 114 -8.47 -7.85 -4.08
CA ILE A 114 -9.28 -7.53 -2.90
C ILE A 114 -10.37 -6.50 -3.17
N LEU A 115 -10.54 -6.05 -4.41
CA LEU A 115 -11.65 -5.15 -4.73
C LEU A 115 -12.95 -5.93 -4.81
N PRO A 116 -14.04 -5.37 -4.21
CA PRO A 116 -15.37 -5.98 -4.34
C PRO A 116 -15.82 -6.12 -5.80
N ASN A 117 -15.42 -5.16 -6.65
CA ASN A 117 -15.65 -5.23 -8.09
C ASN A 117 -14.29 -5.15 -8.81
N PRO A 118 -13.66 -6.29 -9.11
CA PRO A 118 -12.37 -6.29 -9.81
C PRO A 118 -12.50 -6.06 -11.32
N ASP A 119 -13.70 -6.10 -11.85
CA ASP A 119 -13.98 -5.89 -13.28
C ASP A 119 -14.14 -4.40 -13.55
N ILE A 120 -13.02 -3.68 -13.50
CA ILE A 120 -12.98 -2.23 -13.58
C ILE A 120 -12.96 -1.68 -15.00
N GLY A 121 -12.86 -2.54 -16.02
CA GLY A 121 -12.71 -2.13 -17.41
C GLY A 121 -11.26 -1.76 -17.78
N PRO A 122 -11.04 -1.31 -19.01
CA PRO A 122 -9.68 -1.01 -19.47
C PRO A 122 -8.96 -0.01 -18.57
N PHE A 123 -7.72 -0.33 -18.24
CA PHE A 123 -6.91 0.50 -17.37
C PHE A 123 -5.43 0.46 -17.80
N THR A 124 -4.81 1.64 -17.87
CA THR A 124 -3.40 1.81 -18.17
C THR A 124 -2.77 2.65 -17.06
N LYS A 125 -1.62 2.23 -16.56
CA LYS A 125 -0.86 2.98 -15.55
C LYS A 125 -0.32 4.30 -16.11
N GLU A 126 0.09 5.20 -15.22
CA GLU A 126 0.65 6.51 -15.60
C GLU A 126 1.85 6.39 -16.56
N ASP A 127 2.65 5.34 -16.42
CA ASP A 127 3.83 5.11 -17.26
C ASP A 127 3.50 4.48 -18.63
N GLY A 128 2.23 4.22 -18.89
CA GLY A 128 1.77 3.62 -20.14
C GLY A 128 1.64 2.10 -20.09
N GLU A 129 1.99 1.45 -18.98
CA GLU A 129 1.84 0.00 -18.84
C GLU A 129 0.36 -0.38 -18.74
N ALA A 130 -0.12 -1.23 -19.65
CA ALA A 130 -1.48 -1.70 -19.64
C ALA A 130 -1.69 -2.74 -18.54
N VAL A 131 -2.74 -2.57 -17.74
CA VAL A 131 -3.17 -3.53 -16.71
C VAL A 131 -4.36 -4.34 -17.20
N ILE A 132 -5.34 -3.66 -17.79
CA ILE A 132 -6.53 -4.28 -18.38
C ILE A 132 -6.63 -3.73 -19.80
N ASP A 133 -6.73 -4.62 -20.78
CA ASP A 133 -6.76 -4.25 -22.18
C ASP A 133 -8.14 -3.73 -22.61
N ALA A 134 -8.24 -3.32 -23.89
CA ALA A 134 -9.47 -2.77 -24.44
C ALA A 134 -10.66 -3.75 -24.41
N SER A 135 -10.38 -5.06 -24.29
CA SER A 135 -11.44 -6.08 -24.20
C SER A 135 -11.86 -6.36 -22.76
N GLY A 136 -11.23 -5.71 -21.78
CA GLY A 136 -11.52 -5.89 -20.37
C GLY A 136 -10.75 -7.05 -19.71
N LYS A 137 -9.73 -7.58 -20.37
CA LYS A 137 -8.92 -8.68 -19.81
C LYS A 137 -7.65 -8.16 -19.15
N ARG A 138 -7.29 -8.79 -18.04
CA ARG A 138 -6.01 -8.48 -17.37
C ARG A 138 -4.84 -8.86 -18.27
N VAL A 139 -3.86 -7.97 -18.36
CA VAL A 139 -2.65 -8.16 -19.15
C VAL A 139 -1.56 -8.75 -18.26
N GLY A 140 -0.99 -9.85 -18.70
CA GLY A 140 0.10 -10.52 -18.01
C GLY A 140 -0.33 -11.37 -16.87
#